data_e0b8ace553c4f43815d4362a870fc203
#
_entry.id   e0b8ace553c4f43815d4362a870fc203
#
_cell.length_a   1.000
_cell.length_b   1.000
_cell.length_c   1.000
_cell.angle_alpha   90.00
_cell.angle_beta   90.00
_cell.angle_gamma   90.00
#
_symmetry.space_group_name_H-M   'P 1'
#
loop_
_entity.id
_entity.type
_entity.pdbx_description
1 polymer ?
#
loop_
_entity_poly.entity_id
_entity_poly.type
_entity_poly.pdbx_seq_one_letter_code
_entity_poly.pdbx_strand_id
1 'polypeptide(L)' 'MDWDFSEDGAFLALCNAFQESGESSAMEFLATGEGAFHFQELTQNAAGEGIDLSDSESMAEFQIEVLEAMDENNI' A
#
# COMPACT_ATOMS: atom_id res chain seq x y z
N MET A 1 -11.86 -4.80 -7.03
CA MET A 1 -11.94 -3.74 -6.00
C MET A 1 -12.27 -2.44 -6.68
N ASP A 2 -13.23 -1.70 -6.13
CA ASP A 2 -13.79 -0.52 -6.81
C ASP A 2 -13.13 0.80 -6.46
N TRP A 3 -12.26 0.80 -5.48
CA TRP A 3 -11.60 2.02 -5.03
C TRP A 3 -10.23 2.16 -5.68
N ASP A 4 -10.01 3.31 -6.31
CA ASP A 4 -8.72 3.62 -6.91
C ASP A 4 -7.85 4.34 -5.89
N PHE A 5 -7.00 3.58 -5.21
CA PHE A 5 -6.14 4.12 -4.17
C PHE A 5 -4.95 4.90 -4.71
N SER A 6 -4.71 4.87 -6.01
CA SER A 6 -3.52 5.51 -6.59
C SER A 6 -3.50 7.02 -6.40
N GLU A 7 -4.66 7.63 -6.14
CA GLU A 7 -4.74 9.06 -5.87
C GLU A 7 -4.82 9.38 -4.38
N ASP A 8 -4.87 8.36 -3.53
CA ASP A 8 -4.98 8.57 -2.10
C ASP A 8 -3.69 9.10 -1.50
N GLY A 9 -3.81 10.06 -0.57
CA GLY A 9 -2.63 10.66 0.06
C GLY A 9 -1.77 9.66 0.79
N ALA A 10 -2.36 8.66 1.44
CA ALA A 10 -1.59 7.63 2.14
C ALA A 10 -0.79 6.78 1.16
N PHE A 11 -1.36 6.48 -0.01
CA PHE A 11 -0.64 5.72 -1.03
C PHE A 11 0.53 6.54 -1.58
N LEU A 12 0.30 7.82 -1.84
CA LEU A 12 1.37 8.69 -2.34
C LEU A 12 2.50 8.81 -1.32
N ALA A 13 2.16 8.92 -0.03
CA ALA A 13 3.16 8.95 1.03
C ALA A 13 3.95 7.63 1.09
N LEU A 14 3.25 6.52 0.91
CA LEU A 14 3.88 5.20 0.88
C LEU A 14 4.89 5.09 -0.27
N CYS A 15 4.51 5.54 -1.46
CA CYS A 15 5.40 5.50 -2.61
C CYS A 15 6.62 6.39 -2.42
N ASN A 16 6.44 7.60 -1.87
CA ASN A 16 7.55 8.50 -1.61
C ASN A 16 8.51 7.89 -0.58
N ALA A 17 7.97 7.30 0.48
CA ALA A 17 8.81 6.66 1.49
C ALA A 17 9.59 5.49 0.91
N PHE A 18 8.95 4.72 0.03
CA PHE A 18 9.62 3.61 -0.64
C PHE A 18 10.80 4.10 -1.48
N GLN A 19 10.59 5.15 -2.27
CA GLN A 19 11.65 5.69 -3.11
C GLN A 19 12.82 6.21 -2.28
N GLU A 20 12.55 6.81 -1.14
CA GLU A 20 13.59 7.37 -0.28
C GLU A 20 14.30 6.30 0.54
N SER A 21 13.66 5.15 0.75
CA SER A 21 14.22 4.11 1.61
C SER A 21 15.42 3.40 1.03
N GLY A 22 15.52 3.35 -0.30
CA GLY A 22 16.58 2.60 -0.97
C GLY A 22 16.33 1.11 -1.05
N GLU A 23 15.16 0.63 -0.62
CA GLU A 23 14.84 -0.80 -0.70
C GLU A 23 14.69 -1.22 -2.16
N SER A 24 15.08 -2.45 -2.45
CA SER A 24 15.10 -2.93 -3.83
C SER A 24 13.72 -3.37 -4.33
N SER A 25 12.79 -3.66 -3.43
CA SER A 25 11.44 -4.06 -3.83
C SER A 25 10.42 -3.51 -2.84
N ALA A 26 9.18 -3.36 -3.33
CA ALA A 26 8.08 -2.90 -2.50
C ALA A 26 7.81 -3.88 -1.35
N MET A 27 7.93 -5.18 -1.63
CA MET A 27 7.70 -6.19 -0.60
C MET A 27 8.72 -6.05 0.54
N GLU A 28 9.98 -5.81 0.21
CA GLU A 28 11.00 -5.59 1.24
C GLU A 28 10.72 -4.34 2.05
N PHE A 29 10.26 -3.27 1.38
CA PHE A 29 9.92 -2.04 2.08
C PHE A 29 8.76 -2.26 3.05
N LEU A 30 7.72 -2.97 2.63
CA LEU A 30 6.57 -3.23 3.50
C LEU A 30 6.92 -4.11 4.70
N ALA A 31 8.04 -4.82 4.65
CA ALA A 31 8.52 -5.60 5.79
C ALA A 31 9.21 -4.72 6.83
N THR A 32 9.56 -3.48 6.49
CA THR A 32 10.16 -2.54 7.45
C THR A 32 9.06 -1.91 8.30
N GLY A 33 9.45 -1.35 9.46
CA GLY A 33 8.49 -0.67 10.32
C GLY A 33 7.86 0.54 9.65
N GLU A 34 8.64 1.30 8.87
CA GLU A 34 8.12 2.46 8.16
C GLU A 34 7.12 2.05 7.08
N GLY A 35 7.46 1.02 6.30
CA GLY A 35 6.55 0.53 5.27
C GLY A 35 5.26 -0.01 5.85
N ALA A 36 5.37 -0.78 6.94
CA ALA A 36 4.19 -1.31 7.60
C ALA A 36 3.29 -0.21 8.13
N PHE A 37 3.88 0.86 8.67
CA PHE A 37 3.12 2.00 9.17
C PHE A 37 2.31 2.67 8.05
N HIS A 38 2.97 2.95 6.93
CA HIS A 38 2.28 3.58 5.80
C HIS A 38 1.22 2.67 5.20
N PHE A 39 1.51 1.38 5.12
CA PHE A 39 0.52 0.43 4.61
C PHE A 39 -0.70 0.38 5.51
N GLN A 40 -0.50 0.41 6.82
CA GLN A 40 -1.61 0.41 7.76
C GLN A 40 -2.49 1.64 7.59
N GLU A 41 -1.90 2.81 7.38
CA GLU A 41 -2.68 4.02 7.11
C GLU A 41 -3.51 3.88 5.85
N LEU A 42 -2.93 3.27 4.81
CA LEU A 42 -3.66 3.04 3.57
C LEU A 42 -4.84 2.09 3.78
N THR A 43 -4.66 1.03 4.58
CA THR A 43 -5.76 0.12 4.87
C THR A 43 -6.88 0.80 5.65
N GLN A 44 -6.53 1.73 6.56
CA GLN A 44 -7.54 2.49 7.27
C GLN A 44 -8.35 3.38 6.32
N ASN A 45 -7.67 4.00 5.36
CA ASN A 45 -8.36 4.80 4.36
C ASN A 45 -9.26 3.94 3.48
N ALA A 46 -8.80 2.73 3.12
CA ALA A 46 -9.63 1.80 2.35
C ALA A 46 -10.90 1.45 3.10
N ALA A 47 -10.78 1.20 4.40
CA ALA A 47 -11.96 0.89 5.22
C ALA A 47 -12.93 2.07 5.22
N GLY A 48 -12.41 3.30 5.27
CA GLY A 48 -13.23 4.50 5.21
C GLY A 48 -13.96 4.66 3.86
N GLU A 49 -13.41 4.06 2.80
CA GLU A 49 -14.03 4.06 1.47
C GLU A 49 -15.00 2.90 1.26
N GLY A 50 -15.23 2.11 2.30
CA GLY A 50 -16.17 1.00 2.19
C GLY A 50 -15.55 -0.31 1.74
N ILE A 51 -14.22 -0.38 1.65
CA ILE A 51 -13.54 -1.62 1.27
C ILE A 51 -13.44 -2.51 2.50
N ASP A 52 -13.95 -3.72 2.41
CA ASP A 52 -13.93 -4.68 3.52
C ASP A 52 -12.63 -5.49 3.49
N LEU A 53 -11.76 -5.20 4.43
CA LEU A 53 -10.48 -5.89 4.56
C LEU A 53 -10.43 -6.82 5.79
N SER A 54 -11.59 -7.13 6.36
CA SER A 54 -11.65 -8.01 7.53
C SER A 54 -11.39 -9.46 7.16
N ASP A 55 -11.60 -9.83 5.91
CA ASP A 55 -11.33 -11.17 5.40
C ASP A 55 -9.86 -11.25 4.96
N SER A 56 -9.19 -12.35 5.33
CA SER A 56 -7.77 -12.50 5.01
C SER A 56 -7.51 -12.56 3.51
N GLU A 57 -8.45 -13.10 2.75
CA GLU A 57 -8.31 -13.17 1.30
C GLU A 57 -8.40 -11.76 0.68
N SER A 58 -9.35 -10.95 1.14
CA SER A 58 -9.48 -9.58 0.66
C SER A 58 -8.27 -8.75 1.01
N MET A 59 -7.73 -8.91 2.21
CA MET A 59 -6.52 -8.21 2.63
C MET A 59 -5.33 -8.62 1.78
N ALA A 60 -5.20 -9.92 1.47
CA ALA A 60 -4.10 -10.40 0.62
C ALA A 60 -4.19 -9.81 -0.78
N GLU A 61 -5.39 -9.78 -1.35
CA GLU A 61 -5.60 -9.19 -2.67
C GLU A 61 -5.25 -7.70 -2.68
N PHE A 62 -5.67 -6.99 -1.64
CA PHE A 62 -5.37 -5.57 -1.52
C PHE A 62 -3.86 -5.35 -1.45
N GLN A 63 -3.17 -6.16 -0.66
CA GLN A 63 -1.72 -6.05 -0.52
C GLN A 63 -1.02 -6.29 -1.86
N ILE A 64 -1.46 -7.28 -2.63
CA ILE A 64 -0.87 -7.56 -3.93
C ILE A 64 -1.07 -6.38 -4.87
N GLU A 65 -2.25 -5.79 -4.91
CA GLU A 65 -2.51 -4.64 -5.76
C GLU A 65 -1.65 -3.45 -5.36
N VAL A 66 -1.49 -3.21 -4.06
CA VAL A 66 -0.65 -2.12 -3.57
C VAL A 66 0.81 -2.35 -3.97
N LEU A 67 1.30 -3.58 -3.81
CA LEU A 67 2.68 -3.91 -4.19
C LEU A 67 2.93 -3.68 -5.67
N GLU A 68 1.99 -4.11 -6.51
CA GLU A 68 2.13 -3.92 -7.95
C GLU A 68 2.13 -2.43 -8.32
N ALA A 69 1.25 -1.66 -7.69
CA ALA A 69 1.17 -0.23 -7.96
C ALA A 69 2.44 0.49 -7.50
N MET A 70 3.00 0.08 -6.36
CA MET A 70 4.25 0.67 -5.88
C MET A 70 5.40 0.40 -6.84
N ASP A 71 5.48 -0.83 -7.36
CA ASP A 71 6.54 -1.17 -8.32
C ASP A 71 6.39 -0.37 -9.60
N GLU A 72 5.17 -0.16 -10.07
CA GLU A 72 4.93 0.65 -11.27
C GLU A 72 5.34 2.10 -11.06
N ASN A 73 5.07 2.64 -9.88
CA ASN A 73 5.43 4.03 -9.58
C ASN A 73 6.92 4.24 -9.38
N ASN A 74 7.67 3.17 -9.17
CA ASN A 74 9.09 3.25 -8.88
C ASN A 74 9.96 3.15 -10.13
N ILE A 75 9.37 3.21 -11.29
CA ILE A 75 10.12 3.12 -12.55
C ILE A 75 10.77 4.46 -12.92
#